data_a27f743d5eb1b9f8469f131a86a415a8
#
_entry.id   a27f743d5eb1b9f8469f131a86a415a8
#
_cell.length_a   1.000
_cell.length_b   1.000
_cell.length_c   1.000
_cell.angle_alpha   90.00
_cell.angle_beta   90.00
_cell.angle_gamma   90.00
#
_symmetry.space_group_name_H-M   'P 1'
#
loop_
_entity.id
_entity.type
_entity.pdbx_description
1 polymer ?
#
loop_
_entity_poly.entity_id
_entity_poly.type
_entity_poly.pdbx_seq_one_letter_code
_entity_poly.pdbx_strand_id
1 'polypeptide(L)' 'MTLDWTAEVVGRMHMAAITGKQLANEARLTNSYLSAVLHNKKGSATTQQRIIDALERLEQRQASEPTVNQ' A
#
# COMPACT_ATOMS: atom_id res chain seq x y z
N MET A 1 -0.08 14.88 -16.93
CA MET A 1 0.99 13.97 -16.52
C MET A 1 0.43 12.84 -15.70
N THR A 2 0.80 11.63 -16.05
CA THR A 2 0.26 10.46 -15.40
C THR A 2 1.22 9.96 -14.34
N LEU A 3 0.71 9.74 -13.14
CA LEU A 3 1.54 9.15 -12.09
C LEU A 3 1.63 7.66 -12.30
N ASP A 4 2.80 7.11 -11.99
CA ASP A 4 2.95 5.67 -11.92
C ASP A 4 2.05 5.13 -10.82
N TRP A 5 1.61 3.89 -11.00
CA TRP A 5 0.81 3.26 -9.96
C TRP A 5 1.59 3.16 -8.65
N THR A 6 2.91 2.99 -8.72
CA THR A 6 3.72 2.92 -7.50
C THR A 6 3.77 4.26 -6.80
N ALA A 7 3.87 5.35 -7.56
CA ALA A 7 3.86 6.68 -6.96
C ALA A 7 2.52 6.96 -6.29
N GLU A 8 1.43 6.51 -6.90
CA GLU A 8 0.12 6.68 -6.31
C GLU A 8 -0.01 5.89 -5.01
N VAL A 9 0.49 4.66 -5.02
CA VAL A 9 0.46 3.83 -3.80
C VAL A 9 1.25 4.49 -2.68
N VAL A 10 2.46 4.95 -2.98
CA VAL A 10 3.30 5.59 -1.97
C VAL A 10 2.64 6.85 -1.43
N GLY A 11 2.05 7.64 -2.32
CA GLY A 11 1.36 8.86 -1.90
C GLY A 11 0.18 8.56 -0.99
N ARG A 12 -0.60 7.55 -1.32
CA ARG A 12 -1.75 7.17 -0.50
C ARG A 12 -1.30 6.62 0.85
N MET A 13 -0.21 5.85 0.87
CA MET A 13 0.35 5.36 2.14
C MET A 13 0.72 6.54 3.03
N HIS A 14 1.37 7.52 2.44
CA HIS A 14 1.80 8.70 3.17
C HIS A 14 0.60 9.44 3.77
N MET A 15 -0.43 9.63 2.96
CA MET A 15 -1.62 10.35 3.40
C MET A 15 -2.36 9.60 4.51
N ALA A 16 -2.35 8.29 4.47
CA ALA A 16 -3.05 7.47 5.45
C ALA A 16 -2.15 7.00 6.59
N ALA A 17 -0.89 7.41 6.58
CA ALA A 17 0.10 6.98 7.58
C ALA A 17 0.25 5.46 7.63
N ILE A 18 0.21 4.84 6.46
CA ILE A 18 0.39 3.39 6.34
C ILE A 18 1.86 3.12 6.05
N THR A 19 2.46 2.23 6.84
CA THR A 19 3.86 1.89 6.64
C THR A 19 4.01 0.80 5.59
N GLY A 20 5.20 0.70 5.01
CA GLY A 20 5.48 -0.37 4.06
C GLY A 20 5.31 -1.75 4.69
N LYS A 21 5.68 -1.87 5.96
CA LYS A 21 5.54 -3.13 6.67
C LYS A 21 4.07 -3.54 6.77
N GLN A 22 3.20 -2.58 7.08
CA GLN A 22 1.77 -2.84 7.18
C GLN A 22 1.22 -3.27 5.83
N LEU A 23 1.60 -2.57 4.78
CA LEU A 23 1.11 -2.88 3.44
C LEU A 23 1.61 -4.24 2.99
N ALA A 24 2.88 -4.55 3.20
CA ALA A 24 3.43 -5.85 2.81
C ALA A 24 2.71 -6.97 3.54
N ASN A 25 2.49 -6.79 4.82
CA ASN A 25 1.81 -7.79 5.62
C ASN A 25 0.40 -8.02 5.13
N GLU A 26 -0.33 -6.96 4.82
CA GLU A 26 -1.70 -7.07 4.34
C GLU A 26 -1.73 -7.73 2.97
N ALA A 27 -0.76 -7.43 2.11
CA ALA A 27 -0.69 -7.99 0.77
C ALA A 27 -0.07 -9.39 0.76
N ARG A 28 0.41 -9.85 1.91
CA ARG A 28 1.06 -11.15 2.05
C ARG A 28 2.34 -11.21 1.23
N LEU A 29 3.09 -10.15 1.28
CA LEU A 29 4.39 -10.03 0.63
C LEU A 29 5.43 -9.76 1.68
N THR A 30 6.68 -10.06 1.37
CA THR A 30 7.76 -9.65 2.26
C THR A 30 7.96 -8.15 2.11
N ASN A 31 8.47 -7.54 3.16
CA ASN A 31 8.76 -6.12 3.11
C ASN A 31 9.80 -5.82 2.03
N SER A 32 10.79 -6.70 1.89
CA SER A 32 11.82 -6.53 0.87
C SER A 32 11.23 -6.59 -0.53
N TYR A 33 10.33 -7.53 -0.76
CA TYR A 33 9.74 -7.67 -2.08
C TYR A 33 8.87 -6.46 -2.42
N LEU A 34 8.04 -6.03 -1.47
CA LEU A 34 7.22 -4.85 -1.68
C LEU A 34 8.08 -3.63 -1.99
N SER A 35 9.14 -3.45 -1.22
CA SER A 35 10.04 -2.32 -1.43
C SER A 35 10.66 -2.37 -2.82
N ALA A 36 11.09 -3.56 -3.24
CA ALA A 36 11.69 -3.72 -4.57
C ALA A 36 10.68 -3.41 -5.67
N VAL A 37 9.45 -3.88 -5.51
CA VAL A 37 8.41 -3.64 -6.51
C VAL A 37 8.12 -2.14 -6.61
N LEU A 38 7.96 -1.48 -5.49
CA LEU A 38 7.64 -0.06 -5.49
C LEU A 38 8.80 0.77 -6.00
N HIS A 39 10.01 0.37 -5.66
CA HIS A 39 11.19 1.13 -6.07
C HIS A 39 11.49 0.98 -7.56
N ASN A 40 11.36 -0.23 -8.07
CA ASN A 40 11.67 -0.53 -9.46
C ASN A 40 10.47 -0.42 -10.39
N LYS A 41 9.31 -0.15 -9.83
CA LYS A 41 8.07 -0.04 -10.60
C LYS A 41 7.78 -1.31 -11.38
N LYS A 42 8.15 -2.44 -10.82
CA LYS A 42 7.94 -3.73 -11.44
C LYS A 42 6.83 -4.47 -10.71
N GLY A 43 6.49 -5.60 -11.27
CA GLY A 43 5.46 -6.41 -10.69
C GLY A 43 4.43 -6.75 -11.75
N SER A 44 3.92 -7.97 -11.67
CA SER A 44 2.87 -8.39 -12.59
C SER A 44 1.58 -7.65 -12.25
N ALA A 45 0.61 -7.74 -13.15
CA ALA A 45 -0.70 -7.16 -12.90
C ALA A 45 -1.31 -7.75 -11.62
N THR A 46 -1.07 -9.04 -11.37
CA THR A 46 -1.56 -9.69 -10.17
C THR A 46 -0.94 -9.07 -8.93
N THR A 47 0.38 -8.86 -8.93
CA THR A 47 1.07 -8.26 -7.79
C THR A 47 0.59 -6.84 -7.57
N GLN A 48 0.44 -6.08 -8.64
CA GLN A 48 -0.05 -4.72 -8.55
C GLN A 48 -1.44 -4.70 -7.91
N GLN A 49 -2.31 -5.60 -8.35
CA GLN A 49 -3.67 -5.64 -7.81
C GLN A 49 -3.67 -6.02 -6.35
N ARG A 50 -2.82 -6.97 -5.96
CA ARG A 50 -2.72 -7.37 -4.56
C ARG A 50 -2.31 -6.20 -3.68
N ILE A 51 -1.36 -5.41 -4.15
CA ILE A 51 -0.88 -4.26 -3.39
C ILE A 51 -1.98 -3.21 -3.28
N ILE A 52 -2.66 -2.93 -4.39
CA ILE A 52 -3.73 -1.93 -4.38
C ILE A 52 -4.88 -2.38 -3.49
N ASP A 53 -5.27 -3.64 -3.59
CA ASP A 53 -6.34 -4.17 -2.75
C ASP A 53 -5.98 -4.09 -1.27
N ALA A 54 -4.73 -4.43 -0.95
CA ALA A 54 -4.27 -4.37 0.43
C ALA A 54 -4.30 -2.92 0.94
N LEU A 55 -3.86 -2.00 0.11
CA LEU A 55 -3.88 -0.59 0.47
C LEU A 55 -5.30 -0.11 0.73
N GLU A 56 -6.23 -0.49 -0.13
CA GLU A 56 -7.62 -0.10 0.05
C GLU A 56 -8.21 -0.66 1.33
N ARG A 57 -7.89 -1.91 1.65
CA ARG A 57 -8.37 -2.50 2.89
C ARG A 57 -7.83 -1.77 4.11
N LEU A 58 -6.56 -1.40 4.08
CA LEU A 58 -5.97 -0.67 5.18
C LEU A 58 -6.57 0.72 5.32
N GLU A 59 -6.80 1.39 4.20
CA GLU A 59 -7.44 2.70 4.21
C GLU A 59 -8.85 2.62 4.79
N GLN A 60 -9.61 1.63 4.38
CA GLN A 60 -10.97 1.47 4.87
C GLN A 60 -10.99 1.13 6.34
N ARG A 61 -10.05 0.31 6.79
CA ARG A 61 -9.96 -0.04 8.20
C ARG A 61 -9.68 1.20 9.05
N GLN A 62 -8.79 2.04 8.59
CA GLN A 62 -8.50 3.27 9.31
C GLN A 62 -9.69 4.22 9.33
N ALA A 63 -10.40 4.30 8.20
CA ALA A 63 -11.52 5.19 8.09
C ALA A 63 -12.69 4.76 8.96
N SER A 64 -12.86 3.44 9.14
CA SER A 64 -13.98 2.95 9.92
C SER A 64 -13.65 2.75 11.39
N GLU A 65 -12.38 2.72 11.74
CA GLU A 65 -12.02 2.61 13.15
C GLU A 65 -12.32 3.91 13.86
N PRO A 66 -13.03 3.84 14.97
CA PRO A 66 -13.19 5.04 15.76
C PRO A 66 -11.83 5.39 16.32
N THR A 67 -11.34 6.52 15.96
CA THR A 67 -10.11 6.98 16.50
C THR A 67 -10.34 7.39 17.90
N VAL A 68 -9.87 6.75 18.67
CA VAL A 68 -10.06 7.09 20.03
C VAL A 68 -9.05 8.11 20.45
N ASN A 69 -9.01 8.10 20.40
CA ASN A 69 -8.34 8.46 20.84
C ASN A 69 -7.72 8.77 21.28
N GLN A 70 -7.65 8.93 21.16
CA GLN A 70 -7.11 8.92 21.35
C GLN A 70 -6.82 9.25 21.62
#